data_27a277767fb50c6e94963422a55f88f2
#
_entry.id   27a277767fb50c6e94963422a55f88f2
#
_cell.length_a   1.000
_cell.length_b   1.000
_cell.length_c   1.000
_cell.angle_alpha   90.00
_cell.angle_beta   90.00
_cell.angle_gamma   90.00
#
_symmetry.space_group_name_H-M   'P 1'
#
loop_
_entity.id
_entity.type
_entity.pdbx_description
1 polymer ?
#
loop_
_entity_poly.entity_id
_entity_poly.type
_entity_poly.pdbx_seq_one_letter_code
_entity_poly.pdbx_strand_id
1 'polypeptide(L)'
;MIVLEGFIDLHTHTRYPDFDSFDYREIEESAIIGGYTNILAMPNSEQPIDCINNLNLAKNIDSLMKINVCRTGSLTKNLQGKELVNFEEFIQNGVYIFTDDGKSLVDDNLAEKAFKEVSRLGGAIFQH
;
A
#
# COMPACT_ATOMS: atom_id res chain seq x y z
N MET A 1 0.67 -34.23 -12.02
CA MET A 1 0.39 -33.09 -11.13
C MET A 1 1.06 -31.89 -11.75
N ILE A 2 0.33 -30.79 -11.99
CA ILE A 2 0.91 -29.53 -12.47
C ILE A 2 1.04 -28.63 -11.24
N VAL A 3 2.23 -28.10 -11.01
CA VAL A 3 2.52 -27.13 -9.94
C VAL A 3 2.80 -25.79 -10.63
N LEU A 4 2.10 -24.75 -10.19
CA LEU A 4 2.26 -23.37 -10.66
C LEU A 4 2.70 -22.50 -9.49
N GLU A 5 3.36 -21.39 -9.80
CA GLU A 5 3.59 -20.32 -8.82
C GLU A 5 2.24 -19.69 -8.44
N GLY A 6 2.12 -19.22 -7.19
CA GLY A 6 0.92 -18.52 -6.74
C GLY A 6 0.73 -17.19 -7.44
N PHE A 7 -0.51 -16.74 -7.52
CA PHE A 7 -0.86 -15.46 -8.11
C PHE A 7 -0.43 -14.28 -7.22
N ILE A 8 -0.29 -13.12 -7.86
CA ILE A 8 -0.03 -11.84 -7.19
C ILE A 8 -1.23 -10.93 -7.45
N ASP A 9 -1.85 -10.43 -6.39
CA ASP A 9 -2.88 -9.39 -6.50
C ASP A 9 -2.22 -8.02 -6.32
N LEU A 10 -2.33 -7.18 -7.34
CA LEU A 10 -1.70 -5.86 -7.36
C LEU A 10 -2.58 -4.74 -6.80
N HIS A 11 -3.79 -5.07 -6.31
CA HIS A 11 -4.69 -4.06 -5.76
C HIS A 11 -5.65 -4.67 -4.72
N THR A 12 -5.23 -4.69 -3.47
CA THR A 12 -6.02 -5.30 -2.38
C THR A 12 -6.26 -4.29 -1.26
N HIS A 13 -7.47 -4.28 -0.72
CA HIS A 13 -7.82 -3.46 0.45
C HIS A 13 -7.83 -4.32 1.71
N THR A 14 -6.81 -4.17 2.54
CA THR A 14 -6.71 -4.89 3.82
C THR A 14 -7.43 -4.20 4.96
N ARG A 15 -7.77 -2.92 4.81
CA ARG A 15 -8.52 -2.09 5.76
C ARG A 15 -7.92 -1.95 7.16
N TYR A 16 -6.70 -2.35 7.39
CA TYR A 16 -6.05 -2.08 8.67
C TYR A 16 -4.85 -1.13 8.50
N PRO A 17 -4.56 -0.42 9.56
CA PRO A 17 -4.81 -0.70 10.98
C PRO A 17 -6.17 -0.27 11.57
N ASP A 18 -7.28 -0.37 10.89
CA ASP A 18 -8.63 0.00 11.35
C ASP A 18 -9.23 -1.16 12.17
N PHE A 19 -8.93 -1.26 13.42
CA PHE A 19 -8.86 -2.48 14.21
C PHE A 19 -10.14 -3.10 14.73
N ASP A 20 -11.28 -2.42 14.69
CA ASP A 20 -12.46 -2.94 15.40
C ASP A 20 -13.37 -3.84 14.58
N SER A 21 -13.14 -3.99 13.27
CA SER A 21 -14.09 -4.69 12.41
C SER A 21 -13.50 -5.68 11.41
N PHE A 22 -12.17 -5.84 11.31
CA PHE A 22 -11.58 -6.66 10.26
C PHE A 22 -10.55 -7.67 10.78
N ASP A 23 -10.85 -8.96 10.58
CA ASP A 23 -9.90 -10.04 10.91
C ASP A 23 -8.96 -10.26 9.70
N TYR A 24 -7.67 -9.98 9.84
CA TYR A 24 -6.66 -10.23 8.81
C TYR A 24 -6.67 -11.68 8.30
N ARG A 25 -7.16 -12.62 9.10
CA ARG A 25 -7.31 -14.03 8.71
C ARG A 25 -8.32 -14.23 7.59
N GLU A 26 -9.35 -13.42 7.50
CA GLU A 26 -10.31 -13.50 6.39
C GLU A 26 -9.68 -13.14 5.06
N ILE A 27 -8.79 -12.15 5.05
CA ILE A 27 -8.01 -11.78 3.85
C ILE A 27 -7.05 -12.91 3.49
N GLU A 28 -6.31 -13.42 4.47
CA GLU A 28 -5.38 -14.53 4.28
C GLU A 28 -6.08 -15.75 3.69
N GLU A 29 -7.19 -16.17 4.28
CA GLU A 29 -7.98 -17.32 3.82
C GLU A 29 -8.51 -17.10 2.40
N SER A 30 -9.06 -15.91 2.12
CA SER A 30 -9.56 -15.58 0.79
C SER A 30 -8.46 -15.60 -0.27
N ALA A 31 -7.28 -15.05 0.05
CA ALA A 31 -6.13 -15.07 -0.84
C ALA A 31 -5.65 -16.51 -1.09
N ILE A 32 -5.51 -17.32 -0.04
CA ILE A 32 -5.06 -18.72 -0.16
C ILE A 32 -6.05 -19.54 -1.00
N ILE A 33 -7.36 -19.40 -0.77
CA ILE A 33 -8.40 -20.09 -1.54
C ILE A 33 -8.35 -19.64 -3.01
N GLY A 34 -8.09 -18.36 -3.28
CA GLY A 34 -7.93 -17.82 -4.64
C GLY A 34 -6.60 -18.20 -5.31
N GLY A 35 -5.67 -18.85 -4.59
CA GLY A 35 -4.34 -19.21 -5.12
C GLY A 35 -3.35 -18.04 -5.12
N TYR A 36 -3.62 -16.97 -4.40
CA TYR A 36 -2.72 -15.84 -4.25
C TYR A 36 -1.70 -16.09 -3.13
N THR A 37 -0.44 -15.84 -3.42
CA THR A 37 0.66 -15.93 -2.46
C THR A 37 1.23 -14.56 -2.08
N ASN A 38 0.91 -13.56 -2.88
CA ASN A 38 1.36 -12.18 -2.67
C ASN A 38 0.19 -11.23 -2.94
N ILE A 39 0.07 -10.21 -2.11
CA ILE A 39 -0.89 -9.11 -2.31
C ILE A 39 -0.18 -7.76 -2.17
N LEU A 40 -0.60 -6.77 -2.95
CA LEU A 40 -0.21 -5.38 -2.80
C LEU A 40 -1.35 -4.61 -2.13
N ALA A 41 -1.15 -4.24 -0.88
CA ALA A 41 -2.18 -3.60 -0.07
C ALA A 41 -2.19 -2.08 -0.24
N MET A 42 -3.37 -1.53 -0.53
CA MET A 42 -3.59 -0.10 -0.73
C MET A 42 -3.51 0.67 0.61
N PRO A 43 -3.18 1.97 0.56
CA PRO A 43 -2.89 2.76 1.77
C PRO A 43 -4.13 3.39 2.41
N ASN A 44 -5.32 3.22 1.82
CA ASN A 44 -6.54 3.95 2.12
C ASN A 44 -7.37 3.34 3.26
N SER A 45 -6.74 3.12 4.39
CA SER A 45 -7.39 2.78 5.66
C SER A 45 -7.94 4.04 6.36
N GLU A 46 -8.70 3.91 7.45
CA GLU A 46 -9.09 5.04 8.31
C GLU A 46 -7.86 5.78 8.85
N GLN A 47 -6.81 5.02 9.19
CA GLN A 47 -5.48 5.55 9.41
C GLN A 47 -4.63 5.28 8.16
N PRO A 48 -4.58 6.22 7.20
CA PRO A 48 -3.88 5.99 5.94
C PRO A 48 -2.39 5.75 6.17
N ILE A 49 -1.78 4.98 5.26
CA ILE A 49 -0.33 4.72 5.30
C ILE A 49 0.42 5.94 4.74
N ASP A 50 0.33 7.06 5.46
CA ASP A 50 0.92 8.35 5.08
C ASP A 50 2.12 8.77 5.95
N CYS A 51 2.46 7.93 6.92
CA CYS A 51 3.63 8.09 7.78
C CYS A 51 4.19 6.71 8.20
N ILE A 52 5.43 6.71 8.66
CA ILE A 52 6.12 5.46 9.06
C ILE A 52 5.49 4.79 10.26
N ASN A 53 4.90 5.54 11.17
CA ASN A 53 4.20 4.95 12.30
C ASN A 53 3.03 4.07 11.84
N ASN A 54 2.19 4.56 10.92
CA ASN A 54 1.07 3.80 10.38
C ASN A 54 1.56 2.62 9.52
N LEU A 55 2.64 2.79 8.75
CA LEU A 55 3.29 1.70 8.03
C LEU A 55 3.75 0.59 8.98
N ASN A 56 4.40 0.93 10.09
CA ASN A 56 4.90 -0.06 11.05
C ASN A 56 3.75 -0.81 11.75
N LEU A 57 2.67 -0.11 12.10
CA LEU A 57 1.47 -0.77 12.64
C LEU A 57 0.91 -1.80 11.65
N ALA A 58 0.79 -1.43 10.36
CA ALA A 58 0.33 -2.35 9.33
C ALA A 58 1.29 -3.54 9.15
N LYS A 59 2.60 -3.31 9.07
CA LYS A 59 3.60 -4.37 8.93
C LYS A 59 3.63 -5.36 10.10
N ASN A 60 3.32 -4.91 11.31
CA ASN A 60 3.22 -5.82 12.45
C ASN A 60 2.12 -6.86 12.25
N ILE A 61 1.00 -6.47 11.64
CA ILE A 61 -0.09 -7.39 11.32
C ILE A 61 0.28 -8.25 10.11
N ASP A 62 0.88 -7.66 9.08
CA ASP A 62 1.35 -8.38 7.89
C ASP A 62 2.27 -9.55 8.26
N SER A 63 3.11 -9.36 9.28
CA SER A 63 4.05 -10.39 9.75
C SER A 63 3.37 -11.63 10.35
N LEU A 64 2.08 -11.55 10.67
CA LEU A 64 1.29 -12.68 11.18
C LEU A 64 0.66 -13.51 10.05
N MET A 65 0.65 -12.99 8.82
CA MET A 65 0.03 -13.66 7.68
C MET A 65 0.98 -14.67 7.03
N LYS A 66 0.42 -15.74 6.48
CA LYS A 66 1.14 -16.79 5.73
C LYS A 66 1.40 -16.42 4.27
N ILE A 67 0.72 -15.38 3.77
CA ILE A 67 0.96 -14.81 2.45
C ILE A 67 1.88 -13.59 2.57
N ASN A 68 2.54 -13.23 1.48
CA ASN A 68 3.36 -12.03 1.45
C ASN A 68 2.49 -10.79 1.24
N VAL A 69 2.57 -9.82 2.14
CA VAL A 69 1.90 -8.53 2.01
C VAL A 69 2.92 -7.46 1.68
N CYS A 70 2.85 -6.90 0.47
CA CYS A 70 3.55 -5.70 0.10
C CYS A 70 2.66 -4.49 0.38
N ARG A 71 3.22 -3.39 0.86
CA ARG A 71 2.47 -2.17 1.15
C ARG A 71 2.76 -1.08 0.14
N THR A 72 1.70 -0.35 -0.22
CA THR A 72 1.83 0.97 -0.84
C THR A 72 1.85 2.05 0.25
N GLY A 73 2.50 3.17 -0.04
CA GLY A 73 2.39 4.40 0.73
C GLY A 73 1.36 5.34 0.08
N SER A 74 0.79 6.24 0.87
CA SER A 74 0.01 7.35 0.32
C SER A 74 0.89 8.28 -0.50
N LEU A 75 0.34 8.95 -1.51
CA LEU A 75 1.00 10.07 -2.19
C LEU A 75 0.96 11.32 -1.34
N THR A 76 -0.19 11.54 -0.69
CA THR A 76 -0.43 12.74 0.11
C THR A 76 -0.85 12.41 1.53
N LYS A 77 -0.55 13.33 2.45
CA LYS A 77 -0.97 13.23 3.85
C LYS A 77 -2.49 13.19 3.95
N ASN A 78 -2.99 12.27 4.75
CA ASN A 78 -4.41 12.00 4.95
C ASN A 78 -5.20 11.78 3.64
N LEU A 79 -4.52 11.42 2.53
CA LEU A 79 -5.14 11.25 1.19
C LEU A 79 -5.90 12.50 0.74
N GLN A 80 -5.40 13.70 1.05
CA GLN A 80 -6.11 14.95 0.79
C GLN A 80 -5.69 15.66 -0.50
N GLY A 81 -4.66 15.17 -1.21
CA GLY A 81 -4.16 15.82 -2.44
C GLY A 81 -3.53 17.19 -2.22
N LYS A 82 -3.02 17.49 -1.00
CA LYS A 82 -2.52 18.83 -0.63
C LYS A 82 -1.06 18.86 -0.26
N GLU A 83 -0.56 17.87 0.44
CA GLU A 83 0.82 17.80 0.93
C GLU A 83 1.37 16.40 0.68
N LEU A 84 2.51 16.31 0.01
CA LEU A 84 3.18 15.04 -0.27
C LEU A 84 3.72 14.42 1.03
N VAL A 85 3.74 13.08 1.06
CA VAL A 85 4.45 12.35 2.12
C VAL A 85 5.96 12.41 1.91
N ASN A 86 6.74 11.97 2.88
CA ASN A 86 8.19 11.81 2.74
C ASN A 86 8.51 10.50 2.00
N PHE A 87 8.61 10.54 0.68
CA PHE A 87 8.86 9.36 -0.14
C PHE A 87 10.18 8.67 0.17
N GLU A 88 11.23 9.44 0.48
CA GLU A 88 12.54 8.87 0.80
C GLU A 88 12.49 7.99 2.06
N GLU A 89 11.79 8.46 3.08
CA GLU A 89 11.59 7.70 4.32
C GLU A 89 10.81 6.41 4.08
N PHE A 90 9.78 6.44 3.23
CA PHE A 90 9.02 5.26 2.84
C PHE A 90 9.89 4.26 2.08
N ILE A 91 10.68 4.71 1.11
CA ILE A 91 11.57 3.85 0.32
C ILE A 91 12.65 3.21 1.19
N GLN A 92 13.24 3.95 2.14
CA GLN A 92 14.17 3.39 3.13
C GLN A 92 13.52 2.30 4.00
N ASN A 93 12.19 2.34 4.13
CA ASN A 93 11.41 1.32 4.81
C ASN A 93 10.79 0.27 3.87
N GLY A 94 11.25 0.17 2.62
CA GLY A 94 10.88 -0.89 1.68
C GLY A 94 9.53 -0.68 0.99
N VAL A 95 9.00 0.54 0.96
CA VAL A 95 7.80 0.90 0.20
C VAL A 95 8.19 1.68 -1.04
N TYR A 96 7.92 1.14 -2.21
CA TYR A 96 8.32 1.69 -3.51
C TYR A 96 7.14 2.14 -4.38
N ILE A 97 5.92 1.85 -3.97
CA ILE A 97 4.70 2.15 -4.74
C ILE A 97 3.83 3.10 -3.91
N PHE A 98 3.37 4.17 -4.55
CA PHE A 98 2.59 5.23 -3.92
C PHE A 98 1.30 5.48 -4.66
N THR A 99 0.23 5.68 -3.91
CA THR A 99 -1.11 5.96 -4.44
C THR A 99 -1.99 6.64 -3.39
N ASP A 100 -2.89 7.50 -3.81
CA ASP A 100 -3.97 7.97 -2.93
C ASP A 100 -5.27 7.21 -3.15
N ASP A 101 -5.21 6.05 -3.70
CA ASP A 101 -6.26 5.10 -4.08
C ASP A 101 -7.71 5.62 -3.90
N GLY A 102 -8.47 5.63 -4.99
CA GLY A 102 -9.81 6.22 -5.05
C GLY A 102 -9.82 7.76 -5.14
N LYS A 103 -8.65 8.42 -5.11
CA LYS A 103 -8.50 9.87 -5.27
C LYS A 103 -7.38 10.18 -6.24
N SER A 104 -7.67 11.06 -7.20
CA SER A 104 -6.64 11.55 -8.13
C SER A 104 -5.97 12.81 -7.58
N LEU A 105 -4.65 12.93 -7.82
CA LEU A 105 -3.96 14.22 -7.65
C LEU A 105 -4.45 15.18 -8.72
N VAL A 106 -5.20 16.21 -8.31
CA VAL A 106 -5.82 17.20 -9.22
C VAL A 106 -4.88 18.39 -9.45
N ASP A 107 -3.99 18.70 -8.52
CA ASP A 107 -3.00 19.77 -8.66
C ASP A 107 -1.83 19.28 -9.52
N ASP A 108 -1.73 19.80 -10.75
CA ASP A 108 -0.69 19.43 -11.71
C ASP A 108 0.73 19.69 -11.17
N ASN A 109 0.95 20.77 -10.42
CA ASN A 109 2.25 21.10 -9.85
C ASN A 109 2.64 20.11 -8.75
N LEU A 110 1.66 19.69 -7.94
CA LEU A 110 1.88 18.69 -6.90
C LEU A 110 2.13 17.33 -7.52
N ALA A 111 1.37 16.96 -8.55
CA ALA A 111 1.55 15.73 -9.30
C ALA A 111 2.94 15.67 -9.95
N GLU A 112 3.37 16.75 -10.65
CA GLU A 112 4.70 16.81 -11.26
C GLU A 112 5.83 16.62 -10.24
N LYS A 113 5.71 17.26 -9.06
CA LYS A 113 6.68 17.07 -7.97
C LYS A 113 6.72 15.64 -7.49
N ALA A 114 5.55 15.02 -7.26
CA ALA A 114 5.46 13.64 -6.81
C ALA A 114 6.12 12.69 -7.82
N PHE A 115 5.77 12.81 -9.10
CA PHE A 115 6.34 11.97 -10.16
C PHE A 115 7.86 12.12 -10.27
N LYS A 116 8.39 13.34 -10.23
CA LYS A 116 9.84 13.59 -10.28
C LYS A 116 10.56 12.97 -9.10
N GLU A 117 10.02 13.16 -7.89
CA GLU A 117 10.68 12.69 -6.68
C GLU A 117 10.63 11.17 -6.56
N VAL A 118 9.45 10.57 -6.75
CA VAL A 118 9.29 9.11 -6.71
C VAL A 118 10.13 8.43 -7.78
N SER A 119 10.17 8.97 -9.01
CA SER A 119 11.02 8.44 -10.09
C SER A 119 12.51 8.52 -9.75
N ARG A 120 12.96 9.67 -9.19
CA ARG A 120 14.35 9.84 -8.75
C ARG A 120 14.77 8.80 -7.71
N LEU A 121 13.85 8.39 -6.87
CA LEU A 121 14.05 7.42 -5.80
C LEU A 121 13.86 5.96 -6.24
N GLY A 122 13.51 5.72 -7.53
CA GLY A 122 13.29 4.37 -8.07
C GLY A 122 11.94 3.76 -7.69
N GLY A 123 10.99 4.57 -7.27
CA GLY A 123 9.62 4.16 -6.97
C GLY A 123 8.68 4.25 -8.17
N ALA A 124 7.42 3.90 -7.95
CA ALA A 124 6.32 3.99 -8.91
C ALA A 124 5.09 4.65 -8.28
N ILE A 125 4.28 5.29 -9.12
CA ILE A 125 3.00 5.87 -8.72
C ILE A 125 1.88 5.13 -9.44
N PHE A 126 0.88 4.70 -8.68
CA PHE A 126 -0.39 4.20 -9.20
C PHE A 126 -1.41 5.32 -9.09
N GLN A 127 -1.74 5.92 -10.22
CA GLN A 127 -2.76 6.97 -10.30
C GLN A 127 -4.13 6.33 -10.52
N HIS A 128 -5.11 6.76 -9.73
CA HIS A 128 -6.47 6.21 -9.81
C HIS A 128 -7.38 7.10 -10.66
#